data_15e50b4ffc4e74e320ab65abd675e527
#
_entry.id   15e50b4ffc4e74e320ab65abd675e527
#
_cell.length_a   1.000
_cell.length_b   1.000
_cell.length_c   1.000
_cell.angle_alpha   90.00
_cell.angle_beta   90.00
_cell.angle_gamma   90.00
#
_symmetry.space_group_name_H-M   'P 1'
#
loop_
_entity.id
_entity.type
_entity.pdbx_description
1 polymer ?
#
loop_
_entity_poly.entity_id
_entity_poly.type
_entity_poly.pdbx_seq_one_letter_code
_entity_poly.pdbx_strand_id
1 'polypeptide(L)'
;EEYGYKAENFIIYPIKVNQMRPVVEEIISHGKKFNLGLEAGSKPELHAVIAVNTDSDSLIVCNGYKDESYIELALLAQKMGKRIFLVVEKMNELKLIAKMAKQLNVQPNIGIRIKLASSGSGKWEESGGDASKFGLTSSELLEALDFLESKGMKDCLKLIHFHIGSQVTKIRRIKTALREASQFYVQLHSMGFNVEFVDIGGGLGVDYDGTRSSNSEGSVNYSIQEYVNDSISTLVDVSDKNGIPHPNIITESGRALTAHHSVLIFEVLETATLPEWDDEEEIAPD
;
A
#
# COMPACT_ATOMS: atom_id res chain seq x y z
N GLU A 1 4.17 -13.19 -18.80
CA GLU A 1 3.90 -13.88 -20.10
C GLU A 1 2.72 -14.86 -19.98
N GLU A 2 2.64 -15.65 -18.90
CA GLU A 2 1.63 -16.72 -18.73
C GLU A 2 0.17 -16.22 -18.75
N TYR A 3 -0.10 -15.02 -18.22
CA TYR A 3 -1.45 -14.43 -18.15
C TYR A 3 -1.73 -13.38 -19.23
N GLY A 4 -0.83 -13.17 -20.20
CA GLY A 4 -1.00 -12.14 -21.22
C GLY A 4 -1.05 -10.71 -20.68
N TYR A 5 -0.51 -10.46 -19.48
CA TYR A 5 -0.45 -9.13 -18.88
C TYR A 5 0.39 -8.17 -19.73
N LYS A 6 -0.17 -6.98 -20.04
CA LYS A 6 0.36 -6.03 -21.03
C LYS A 6 0.86 -4.71 -20.42
N ALA A 7 0.83 -4.57 -19.12
CA ALA A 7 1.26 -3.36 -18.42
C ALA A 7 2.50 -3.60 -17.57
N GLU A 8 2.96 -2.60 -16.84
CA GLU A 8 4.18 -2.66 -16.05
C GLU A 8 3.92 -2.97 -14.57
N ASN A 9 4.92 -3.48 -13.89
CA ASN A 9 4.91 -3.68 -12.44
C ASN A 9 5.98 -2.80 -11.80
N PHE A 10 5.61 -2.15 -10.69
CA PHE A 10 6.47 -1.28 -9.89
C PHE A 10 6.54 -1.80 -8.46
N ILE A 11 7.75 -1.91 -7.93
CA ILE A 11 7.98 -2.28 -6.54
C ILE A 11 8.29 -1.00 -5.79
N ILE A 12 7.47 -0.63 -4.82
CA ILE A 12 7.66 0.57 -4.00
C ILE A 12 8.10 0.15 -2.61
N TYR A 13 9.25 0.65 -2.17
CA TYR A 13 9.76 0.37 -0.84
C TYR A 13 9.34 1.47 0.14
N PRO A 14 8.52 1.15 1.16
CA PRO A 14 8.17 2.10 2.23
C PRO A 14 9.36 2.30 3.16
N ILE A 15 9.98 3.49 3.14
CA ILE A 15 11.22 3.72 3.91
C ILE A 15 11.02 3.63 5.43
N LYS A 16 9.80 3.82 5.92
CA LYS A 16 9.45 3.67 7.34
C LYS A 16 9.79 2.30 7.93
N VAL A 17 9.86 1.27 7.10
CA VAL A 17 10.13 -0.10 7.55
C VAL A 17 11.58 -0.26 8.01
N ASN A 18 12.53 0.30 7.26
CA ASN A 18 13.92 0.48 7.68
C ASN A 18 14.52 1.70 6.97
N GLN A 19 14.67 2.80 7.71
CA GLN A 19 15.14 4.10 7.19
C GLN A 19 16.67 4.25 7.21
N MET A 20 17.39 3.22 7.59
CA MET A 20 18.86 3.30 7.58
C MET A 20 19.35 3.58 6.17
N ARG A 21 20.09 4.68 6.01
CA ARG A 21 20.56 5.15 4.70
C ARG A 21 21.25 4.04 3.89
N PRO A 22 22.18 3.23 4.43
CA PRO A 22 22.81 2.16 3.67
C PRO A 22 21.81 1.12 3.15
N VAL A 23 20.77 0.78 3.96
CA VAL A 23 19.74 -0.18 3.54
C VAL A 23 18.92 0.38 2.38
N VAL A 24 18.53 1.66 2.45
CA VAL A 24 17.74 2.30 1.38
C VAL A 24 18.57 2.44 0.11
N GLU A 25 19.83 2.82 0.22
CA GLU A 25 20.75 2.95 -0.94
C GLU A 25 20.98 1.60 -1.62
N GLU A 26 21.16 0.51 -0.86
CA GLU A 26 21.28 -0.85 -1.40
C GLU A 26 20.01 -1.30 -2.12
N ILE A 27 18.85 -1.05 -1.54
CA ILE A 27 17.55 -1.37 -2.15
C ILE A 27 17.39 -0.62 -3.48
N ILE A 28 17.70 0.68 -3.52
CA ILE A 28 17.64 1.50 -4.74
C ILE A 28 18.59 0.96 -5.80
N SER A 29 19.85 0.73 -5.43
CA SER A 29 20.89 0.34 -6.39
C SER A 29 20.58 -1.00 -7.08
N HIS A 30 20.07 -1.97 -6.33
CA HIS A 30 19.72 -3.29 -6.84
C HIS A 30 18.32 -3.36 -7.45
N GLY A 31 17.42 -2.49 -7.01
CA GLY A 31 16.03 -2.45 -7.44
C GLY A 31 15.78 -1.75 -8.77
N LYS A 32 16.72 -0.92 -9.25
CA LYS A 32 16.55 -0.10 -10.47
C LYS A 32 16.04 -0.89 -11.68
N LYS A 33 16.58 -2.07 -11.91
CA LYS A 33 16.19 -2.95 -13.03
C LYS A 33 14.79 -3.56 -12.89
N PHE A 34 14.13 -3.36 -11.77
CA PHE A 34 12.79 -3.88 -11.45
C PHE A 34 11.76 -2.76 -11.26
N ASN A 35 12.00 -1.57 -11.81
CA ASN A 35 11.13 -0.40 -11.62
C ASN A 35 10.88 -0.09 -10.14
N LEU A 36 11.93 -0.16 -9.32
CA LEU A 36 11.82 0.13 -7.89
C LEU A 36 11.65 1.63 -7.66
N GLY A 37 10.72 1.96 -6.79
CA GLY A 37 10.48 3.30 -6.26
C GLY A 37 10.44 3.32 -4.74
N LEU A 38 10.13 4.48 -4.17
CA LEU A 38 10.06 4.67 -2.73
C LEU A 38 8.70 5.23 -2.29
N GLU A 39 8.25 4.84 -1.09
CA GLU A 39 7.08 5.44 -0.45
C GLU A 39 7.52 6.31 0.72
N ALA A 40 6.87 7.46 0.85
CA ALA A 40 6.98 8.35 1.99
C ALA A 40 5.60 8.56 2.63
N GLY A 41 5.47 8.19 3.90
CA GLY A 41 4.23 8.36 4.68
C GLY A 41 4.20 9.64 5.52
N SER A 42 5.24 10.46 5.46
CA SER A 42 5.36 11.72 6.19
C SER A 42 6.28 12.71 5.48
N LYS A 43 6.17 13.99 5.85
CA LYS A 43 7.03 15.04 5.29
C LYS A 43 8.53 14.81 5.55
N PRO A 44 9.00 14.41 6.73
CA PRO A 44 10.40 14.05 6.93
C PRO A 44 10.88 12.91 6.06
N GLU A 45 10.04 11.89 5.87
CA GLU A 45 10.35 10.78 4.97
C GLU A 45 10.45 11.25 3.51
N LEU A 46 9.57 12.15 3.06
CA LEU A 46 9.64 12.70 1.72
C LEU A 46 10.95 13.47 1.48
N HIS A 47 11.44 14.24 2.47
CA HIS A 47 12.75 14.88 2.38
C HIS A 47 13.86 13.86 2.20
N ALA A 48 13.85 12.78 2.98
CA ALA A 48 14.83 11.71 2.85
C ALA A 48 14.76 11.02 1.49
N VAL A 49 13.54 10.69 1.03
CA VAL A 49 13.30 10.05 -0.28
C VAL A 49 13.81 10.93 -1.43
N ILE A 50 13.50 12.23 -1.44
CA ILE A 50 13.98 13.15 -2.48
C ILE A 50 15.51 13.22 -2.49
N ALA A 51 16.15 13.19 -1.32
CA ALA A 51 17.59 13.26 -1.19
C ALA A 51 18.33 12.02 -1.70
N VAL A 52 17.77 10.82 -1.48
CA VAL A 52 18.42 9.55 -1.87
C VAL A 52 18.00 9.06 -3.24
N ASN A 53 16.79 9.40 -3.69
CA ASN A 53 16.27 8.97 -5.00
C ASN A 53 16.79 9.89 -6.09
N THR A 54 17.91 9.54 -6.70
CA THR A 54 18.53 10.31 -7.79
C THR A 54 17.91 10.03 -9.15
N ASP A 55 17.21 8.91 -9.31
CA ASP A 55 16.57 8.51 -10.57
C ASP A 55 15.26 9.31 -10.78
N SER A 56 15.14 10.00 -11.92
CA SER A 56 13.91 10.75 -12.27
C SER A 56 12.75 9.84 -12.66
N ASP A 57 13.03 8.65 -13.15
CA ASP A 57 12.02 7.71 -13.65
C ASP A 57 11.43 6.84 -12.53
N SER A 58 12.15 6.76 -11.41
CA SER A 58 11.69 6.04 -10.22
C SER A 58 10.46 6.71 -9.58
N LEU A 59 9.42 5.92 -9.28
CA LEU A 59 8.21 6.43 -8.66
C LEU A 59 8.43 6.83 -7.19
N ILE A 60 7.78 7.91 -6.78
CA ILE A 60 7.65 8.28 -5.37
C ILE A 60 6.17 8.29 -5.03
N VAL A 61 5.75 7.45 -4.10
CA VAL A 61 4.37 7.38 -3.62
C VAL A 61 4.28 8.10 -2.27
N CYS A 62 3.43 9.12 -2.20
CA CYS A 62 3.20 9.93 -1.02
C CYS A 62 1.90 9.51 -0.34
N ASN A 63 2.01 8.64 0.66
CA ASN A 63 0.92 8.20 1.53
C ASN A 63 0.84 9.03 2.82
N GLY A 64 0.00 8.61 3.74
CA GLY A 64 -0.15 9.23 5.06
C GLY A 64 -0.85 10.58 5.02
N TYR A 65 -1.01 11.18 6.20
CA TYR A 65 -1.63 12.50 6.35
C TYR A 65 -0.75 13.60 5.72
N LYS A 66 -1.37 14.46 4.91
CA LYS A 66 -0.67 15.53 4.18
C LYS A 66 -1.19 16.89 4.59
N ASP A 67 -0.31 17.67 5.21
CA ASP A 67 -0.50 19.09 5.41
C ASP A 67 -0.09 19.90 4.15
N GLU A 68 -0.34 21.20 4.17
CA GLU A 68 -0.04 22.09 3.05
C GLU A 68 1.45 22.05 2.68
N SER A 69 2.35 22.01 3.65
CA SER A 69 3.79 21.98 3.42
C SER A 69 4.31 20.64 2.86
N TYR A 70 3.65 19.54 3.21
CA TYR A 70 3.95 18.24 2.59
C TYR A 70 3.55 18.23 1.11
N ILE A 71 2.33 18.71 0.81
CA ILE A 71 1.83 18.80 -0.56
C ILE A 71 2.70 19.75 -1.39
N GLU A 72 3.07 20.90 -0.85
CA GLU A 72 3.96 21.86 -1.52
C GLU A 72 5.30 21.22 -1.88
N LEU A 73 5.95 20.53 -0.92
CA LEU A 73 7.21 19.83 -1.15
C LEU A 73 7.09 18.80 -2.28
N ALA A 74 6.02 18.00 -2.27
CA ALA A 74 5.79 16.98 -3.30
C ALA A 74 5.60 17.60 -4.69
N LEU A 75 4.80 18.67 -4.79
CA LEU A 75 4.56 19.36 -6.07
C LEU A 75 5.81 20.07 -6.58
N LEU A 76 6.63 20.65 -5.70
CA LEU A 76 7.91 21.24 -6.08
C LEU A 76 8.88 20.16 -6.59
N ALA A 77 8.97 19.02 -5.93
CA ALA A 77 9.78 17.90 -6.39
C ALA A 77 9.28 17.34 -7.73
N GLN A 78 7.96 17.29 -7.94
CA GLN A 78 7.39 16.94 -9.25
C GLN A 78 7.78 17.97 -10.33
N LYS A 79 7.77 19.25 -10.00
CA LYS A 79 8.21 20.32 -10.91
C LYS A 79 9.71 20.22 -11.26
N MET A 80 10.50 19.64 -10.36
CA MET A 80 11.92 19.33 -10.59
C MET A 80 12.15 18.03 -11.40
N GLY A 81 11.08 17.40 -11.90
CA GLY A 81 11.15 16.21 -12.74
C GLY A 81 11.01 14.87 -12.02
N LYS A 82 10.66 14.85 -10.73
CA LYS A 82 10.37 13.60 -10.04
C LYS A 82 8.99 13.07 -10.39
N ARG A 83 8.85 11.74 -10.52
CA ARG A 83 7.56 11.07 -10.72
C ARG A 83 6.90 10.83 -9.37
N ILE A 84 6.00 11.74 -8.96
CA ILE A 84 5.35 11.70 -7.64
C ILE A 84 3.86 11.43 -7.81
N PHE A 85 3.32 10.53 -6.98
CA PHE A 85 1.90 10.35 -6.75
C PHE A 85 1.52 10.86 -5.35
N LEU A 86 0.57 11.79 -5.28
CA LEU A 86 -0.06 12.23 -4.04
C LEU A 86 -1.30 11.38 -3.79
N VAL A 87 -1.22 10.43 -2.87
CA VAL A 87 -2.32 9.51 -2.56
C VAL A 87 -3.24 10.14 -1.51
N VAL A 88 -4.42 10.52 -1.93
CA VAL A 88 -5.44 11.17 -1.10
C VAL A 88 -6.06 10.16 -0.14
N GLU A 89 -6.03 10.46 1.15
CA GLU A 89 -6.65 9.67 2.21
C GLU A 89 -7.87 10.36 2.86
N LYS A 90 -8.05 11.67 2.59
CA LYS A 90 -9.17 12.49 3.08
C LYS A 90 -9.54 13.57 2.07
N MET A 91 -10.82 13.90 1.98
CA MET A 91 -11.34 14.93 1.07
C MET A 91 -10.64 16.31 1.23
N ASN A 92 -10.24 16.66 2.45
CA ASN A 92 -9.52 17.92 2.68
C ASN A 92 -8.15 17.97 1.99
N GLU A 93 -7.46 16.83 1.92
CA GLU A 93 -6.17 16.75 1.20
C GLU A 93 -6.35 17.03 -0.29
N LEU A 94 -7.42 16.49 -0.91
CA LEU A 94 -7.72 16.74 -2.32
C LEU A 94 -7.94 18.23 -2.61
N LYS A 95 -8.65 18.93 -1.70
CA LYS A 95 -8.86 20.38 -1.81
C LYS A 95 -7.56 21.17 -1.67
N LEU A 96 -6.67 20.75 -0.76
CA LEU A 96 -5.34 21.36 -0.60
C LEU A 96 -4.46 21.10 -1.82
N ILE A 97 -4.44 19.88 -2.37
CA ILE A 97 -3.70 19.55 -3.58
C ILE A 97 -4.15 20.46 -4.75
N ALA A 98 -5.46 20.60 -4.97
CA ALA A 98 -5.99 21.45 -6.03
C ALA A 98 -5.60 22.94 -5.85
N LYS A 99 -5.65 23.44 -4.60
CA LYS A 99 -5.22 24.81 -4.25
C LYS A 99 -3.73 25.02 -4.58
N MET A 100 -2.87 24.11 -4.07
CA MET A 100 -1.42 24.24 -4.23
C MET A 100 -0.97 24.02 -5.68
N ALA A 101 -1.57 23.05 -6.37
CA ALA A 101 -1.31 22.77 -7.79
C ALA A 101 -1.56 24.00 -8.66
N LYS A 102 -2.67 24.73 -8.39
CA LYS A 102 -2.97 26.00 -9.05
C LYS A 102 -1.95 27.09 -8.73
N GLN A 103 -1.55 27.23 -7.46
CA GLN A 103 -0.58 28.25 -7.03
C GLN A 103 0.80 28.01 -7.66
N LEU A 104 1.24 26.75 -7.71
CA LEU A 104 2.55 26.38 -8.23
C LEU A 104 2.57 26.17 -9.75
N ASN A 105 1.39 26.24 -10.40
CA ASN A 105 1.22 25.93 -11.82
C ASN A 105 1.80 24.55 -12.18
N VAL A 106 1.35 23.51 -11.45
CA VAL A 106 1.76 22.10 -11.63
C VAL A 106 0.51 21.26 -11.82
N GLN A 107 0.51 20.34 -12.77
CA GLN A 107 -0.52 19.31 -12.89
C GLN A 107 -0.13 18.10 -12.01
N PRO A 108 -0.82 17.84 -10.88
CA PRO A 108 -0.44 16.78 -9.97
C PRO A 108 -0.82 15.40 -10.50
N ASN A 109 0.00 14.38 -10.17
CA ASN A 109 -0.46 12.99 -10.29
C ASN A 109 -1.15 12.62 -8.97
N ILE A 110 -2.45 12.41 -9.03
CA ILE A 110 -3.28 12.10 -7.86
C ILE A 110 -3.56 10.60 -7.82
N GLY A 111 -3.33 10.01 -6.66
CA GLY A 111 -3.89 8.72 -6.27
C GLY A 111 -5.05 8.92 -5.30
N ILE A 112 -5.96 7.98 -5.22
CA ILE A 112 -6.99 7.94 -4.18
C ILE A 112 -6.91 6.61 -3.46
N ARG A 113 -6.77 6.66 -2.12
CA ARG A 113 -6.91 5.47 -1.29
C ARG A 113 -8.38 5.19 -1.04
N ILE A 114 -8.81 3.99 -1.44
CA ILE A 114 -10.18 3.50 -1.26
C ILE A 114 -10.28 2.61 -0.01
N LYS A 115 -11.36 2.73 0.71
CA LYS A 115 -11.75 1.77 1.74
C LYS A 115 -12.45 0.58 1.09
N LEU A 116 -11.95 -0.63 1.37
CA LEU A 116 -12.60 -1.85 0.94
C LEU A 116 -13.52 -2.36 2.05
N ALA A 117 -14.68 -2.88 1.67
CA ALA A 117 -15.62 -3.53 2.60
C ALA A 117 -15.03 -4.85 3.14
N SER A 118 -14.18 -5.52 2.34
CA SER A 118 -13.44 -6.69 2.77
C SER A 118 -12.43 -6.31 3.85
N SER A 119 -12.70 -6.71 5.10
CA SER A 119 -11.85 -6.42 6.25
C SER A 119 -10.49 -7.11 6.17
N GLY A 120 -9.45 -6.40 6.57
CA GLY A 120 -8.13 -6.97 6.86
C GLY A 120 -8.17 -7.96 8.05
N SER A 121 -7.06 -8.60 8.36
CA SER A 121 -6.90 -9.41 9.58
C SER A 121 -5.50 -9.27 10.14
N GLY A 122 -5.37 -9.61 11.41
CA GLY A 122 -4.15 -9.57 12.19
C GLY A 122 -4.20 -8.48 13.25
N LYS A 123 -3.11 -8.28 14.00
CA LYS A 123 -2.97 -7.25 15.05
C LYS A 123 -3.35 -5.81 14.62
N TRP A 124 -3.54 -5.57 13.32
CA TRP A 124 -3.84 -4.29 12.69
C TRP A 124 -5.18 -4.33 11.93
N GLU A 125 -6.13 -5.14 12.39
CA GLU A 125 -7.47 -5.27 11.80
C GLU A 125 -8.20 -3.92 11.68
N GLU A 126 -7.91 -2.99 12.60
CA GLU A 126 -8.44 -1.61 12.60
C GLU A 126 -7.92 -0.75 11.42
N SER A 127 -6.94 -1.20 10.65
CA SER A 127 -6.42 -0.46 9.49
C SER A 127 -7.13 -0.75 8.17
N GLY A 128 -8.07 -1.68 8.15
CA GLY A 128 -8.87 -2.07 6.98
C GLY A 128 -10.39 -1.95 7.23
N GLY A 129 -11.18 -2.05 6.15
CA GLY A 129 -12.64 -1.97 6.20
C GLY A 129 -13.18 -0.54 6.42
N ASP A 130 -14.50 -0.42 6.58
CA ASP A 130 -15.19 0.87 6.77
C ASP A 130 -14.77 1.63 8.03
N ALA A 131 -14.31 0.92 9.07
CA ALA A 131 -13.75 1.50 10.29
C ALA A 131 -12.33 2.03 10.16
N SER A 132 -11.67 1.82 9.00
CA SER A 132 -10.32 2.34 8.76
C SER A 132 -10.26 3.86 8.92
N LYS A 133 -9.22 4.33 9.62
CA LYS A 133 -8.94 5.77 9.78
C LYS A 133 -8.54 6.45 8.46
N PHE A 134 -8.17 5.67 7.45
CA PHE A 134 -7.57 6.14 6.21
C PHE A 134 -8.32 5.64 4.99
N GLY A 135 -8.33 6.46 3.95
CA GLY A 135 -8.97 6.19 2.69
C GLY A 135 -10.40 6.73 2.62
N LEU A 136 -10.91 6.84 1.41
CA LEU A 136 -12.24 7.34 1.12
C LEU A 136 -13.24 6.18 1.07
N THR A 137 -14.42 6.38 1.65
CA THR A 137 -15.59 5.53 1.43
C THR A 137 -16.09 5.69 0.00
N SER A 138 -16.99 4.80 -0.45
CA SER A 138 -17.57 4.91 -1.81
C SER A 138 -18.28 6.25 -2.05
N SER A 139 -18.97 6.80 -1.03
CA SER A 139 -19.61 8.12 -1.13
C SER A 139 -18.60 9.26 -1.22
N GLU A 140 -17.54 9.24 -0.39
CA GLU A 140 -16.46 10.23 -0.45
C GLU A 140 -15.67 10.13 -1.76
N LEU A 141 -15.52 8.92 -2.32
CA LEU A 141 -14.92 8.75 -3.64
C LEU A 141 -15.74 9.46 -4.71
N LEU A 142 -17.06 9.30 -4.74
CA LEU A 142 -17.93 10.00 -5.68
C LEU A 142 -17.83 11.52 -5.53
N GLU A 143 -17.82 12.04 -4.29
CA GLU A 143 -17.58 13.47 -4.05
C GLU A 143 -16.21 13.93 -4.57
N ALA A 144 -15.17 13.09 -4.43
CA ALA A 144 -13.84 13.39 -4.95
C ALA A 144 -13.83 13.44 -6.49
N LEU A 145 -14.53 12.53 -7.15
CA LEU A 145 -14.65 12.51 -8.62
C LEU A 145 -15.37 13.76 -9.13
N ASP A 146 -16.51 14.11 -8.54
CA ASP A 146 -17.26 15.32 -8.87
C ASP A 146 -16.41 16.57 -8.66
N PHE A 147 -15.66 16.63 -7.57
CA PHE A 147 -14.72 17.73 -7.29
C PHE A 147 -13.66 17.84 -8.38
N LEU A 148 -13.01 16.73 -8.76
CA LEU A 148 -11.98 16.72 -9.81
C LEU A 148 -12.55 17.17 -11.16
N GLU A 149 -13.74 16.71 -11.55
CA GLU A 149 -14.42 17.16 -12.76
C GLU A 149 -14.73 18.66 -12.71
N SER A 150 -15.27 19.17 -11.59
CA SER A 150 -15.60 20.59 -11.42
C SER A 150 -14.39 21.52 -11.48
N LYS A 151 -13.18 20.99 -11.21
CA LYS A 151 -11.92 21.73 -11.29
C LYS A 151 -11.18 21.54 -12.60
N GLY A 152 -11.68 20.74 -13.53
CA GLY A 152 -10.98 20.37 -14.76
C GLY A 152 -9.72 19.54 -14.51
N MET A 153 -9.71 18.76 -13.43
CA MET A 153 -8.57 17.94 -12.97
C MET A 153 -8.84 16.44 -13.14
N LYS A 154 -9.80 16.06 -13.97
CA LYS A 154 -10.15 14.65 -14.22
C LYS A 154 -8.93 13.81 -14.61
N ASP A 155 -8.09 14.34 -15.51
CA ASP A 155 -6.88 13.69 -16.00
C ASP A 155 -5.74 13.63 -14.96
N CYS A 156 -5.88 14.29 -13.82
CA CYS A 156 -4.92 14.20 -12.73
C CYS A 156 -5.06 12.91 -11.92
N LEU A 157 -6.26 12.28 -11.93
CA LEU A 157 -6.47 11.01 -11.24
C LEU A 157 -5.84 9.87 -12.04
N LYS A 158 -4.74 9.33 -11.54
CA LYS A 158 -3.92 8.32 -12.20
C LYS A 158 -3.88 6.99 -11.49
N LEU A 159 -4.17 6.97 -10.19
CA LEU A 159 -3.92 5.83 -9.33
C LEU A 159 -5.07 5.61 -8.34
N ILE A 160 -5.45 4.34 -8.15
CA ILE A 160 -6.20 3.90 -6.98
C ILE A 160 -5.29 3.07 -6.09
N HIS A 161 -5.40 3.27 -4.78
CA HIS A 161 -4.62 2.57 -3.77
C HIS A 161 -5.54 1.92 -2.74
N PHE A 162 -5.16 0.76 -2.26
CA PHE A 162 -5.75 0.15 -1.07
C PHE A 162 -4.71 -0.56 -0.23
N HIS A 163 -4.99 -0.72 1.05
CA HIS A 163 -4.11 -1.42 1.96
C HIS A 163 -4.92 -2.30 2.91
N ILE A 164 -4.60 -3.59 2.98
CA ILE A 164 -5.36 -4.60 3.71
C ILE A 164 -4.71 -5.02 5.05
N GLY A 165 -3.66 -4.31 5.45
CA GLY A 165 -2.97 -4.57 6.70
C GLY A 165 -1.51 -5.00 6.52
N SER A 166 -0.89 -5.44 7.60
CA SER A 166 0.50 -5.93 7.63
C SER A 166 0.51 -7.39 8.01
N GLN A 167 1.49 -8.16 7.50
CA GLN A 167 1.63 -9.59 7.76
C GLN A 167 0.32 -10.34 7.46
N VAL A 168 -0.17 -10.24 6.23
CA VAL A 168 -1.39 -10.92 5.80
C VAL A 168 -1.09 -12.42 5.66
N THR A 169 -1.62 -13.23 6.56
CA THR A 169 -1.31 -14.66 6.67
C THR A 169 -2.05 -15.56 5.67
N LYS A 170 -3.16 -15.06 5.11
CA LYS A 170 -4.08 -15.84 4.25
C LYS A 170 -4.20 -15.25 2.85
N ILE A 171 -3.79 -16.01 1.82
CA ILE A 171 -3.90 -15.61 0.41
C ILE A 171 -5.34 -15.25 0.00
N ARG A 172 -6.34 -15.93 0.57
CA ARG A 172 -7.75 -15.67 0.27
C ARG A 172 -8.17 -14.22 0.53
N ARG A 173 -7.57 -13.56 1.53
CA ARG A 173 -7.87 -12.16 1.85
C ARG A 173 -7.34 -11.22 0.78
N ILE A 174 -6.13 -11.49 0.30
CA ILE A 174 -5.52 -10.74 -0.81
C ILE A 174 -6.42 -10.87 -2.05
N LYS A 175 -6.84 -12.09 -2.40
CA LYS A 175 -7.77 -12.33 -3.51
C LYS A 175 -9.09 -11.58 -3.38
N THR A 176 -9.67 -11.57 -2.18
CA THR A 176 -10.96 -10.88 -1.94
C THR A 176 -10.79 -9.36 -2.12
N ALA A 177 -9.74 -8.79 -1.55
CA ALA A 177 -9.45 -7.37 -1.69
C ALA A 177 -9.16 -6.96 -3.14
N LEU A 178 -8.39 -7.76 -3.86
CA LEU A 178 -8.11 -7.54 -5.28
C LEU A 178 -9.38 -7.55 -6.14
N ARG A 179 -10.27 -8.51 -5.90
CA ARG A 179 -11.56 -8.58 -6.62
C ARG A 179 -12.42 -7.34 -6.36
N GLU A 180 -12.48 -6.87 -5.12
CA GLU A 180 -13.22 -5.66 -4.77
C GLU A 180 -12.57 -4.43 -5.40
N ALA A 181 -11.25 -4.24 -5.24
CA ALA A 181 -10.52 -3.11 -5.81
C ALA A 181 -10.61 -3.07 -7.35
N SER A 182 -10.60 -4.22 -8.01
CA SER A 182 -10.74 -4.29 -9.47
C SER A 182 -12.11 -3.78 -9.96
N GLN A 183 -13.17 -3.88 -9.14
CA GLN A 183 -14.48 -3.29 -9.50
C GLN A 183 -14.42 -1.76 -9.45
N PHE A 184 -13.70 -1.17 -8.48
CA PHE A 184 -13.48 0.29 -8.47
C PHE A 184 -12.72 0.73 -9.72
N TYR A 185 -11.70 -0.01 -10.14
CA TYR A 185 -10.95 0.26 -11.37
C TYR A 185 -11.88 0.27 -12.61
N VAL A 186 -12.74 -0.75 -12.75
CA VAL A 186 -13.73 -0.82 -13.82
C VAL A 186 -14.70 0.35 -13.79
N GLN A 187 -15.25 0.66 -12.61
CA GLN A 187 -16.23 1.76 -12.47
C GLN A 187 -15.61 3.12 -12.82
N LEU A 188 -14.39 3.38 -12.40
CA LEU A 188 -13.70 4.62 -12.74
C LEU A 188 -13.51 4.76 -14.26
N HIS A 189 -13.12 3.69 -14.95
CA HIS A 189 -13.05 3.69 -16.41
C HIS A 189 -14.42 3.91 -17.06
N SER A 190 -15.48 3.28 -16.54
CA SER A 190 -16.85 3.48 -17.04
C SER A 190 -17.36 4.91 -16.88
N MET A 191 -16.88 5.62 -15.86
CA MET A 191 -17.15 7.04 -15.59
C MET A 191 -16.20 7.97 -16.40
N GLY A 192 -15.33 7.40 -17.23
CA GLY A 192 -14.41 8.12 -18.11
C GLY A 192 -13.18 8.71 -17.39
N PHE A 193 -12.81 8.18 -16.22
CA PHE A 193 -11.53 8.47 -15.60
C PHE A 193 -10.47 7.52 -16.14
N ASN A 194 -9.35 8.08 -16.61
CA ASN A 194 -8.24 7.29 -17.16
C ASN A 194 -7.24 6.95 -16.04
N VAL A 195 -7.65 6.05 -15.13
CA VAL A 195 -6.77 5.54 -14.09
C VAL A 195 -5.78 4.56 -14.72
N GLU A 196 -4.50 4.77 -14.49
CA GLU A 196 -3.42 4.02 -15.11
C GLU A 196 -2.78 3.00 -14.15
N PHE A 197 -2.91 3.22 -12.83
CA PHE A 197 -2.23 2.43 -11.81
C PHE A 197 -3.20 1.88 -10.78
N VAL A 198 -2.98 0.62 -10.42
CA VAL A 198 -3.59 -0.01 -9.24
C VAL A 198 -2.48 -0.34 -8.25
N ASP A 199 -2.44 0.40 -7.15
CA ASP A 199 -1.54 0.16 -6.05
C ASP A 199 -2.23 -0.77 -5.04
N ILE A 200 -1.75 -2.00 -5.00
CA ILE A 200 -2.31 -3.04 -4.14
C ILE A 200 -1.77 -3.00 -2.71
N GLY A 201 -1.00 -1.96 -2.42
CA GLY A 201 -0.44 -1.70 -1.10
C GLY A 201 0.60 -2.72 -0.67
N GLY A 202 0.82 -2.77 0.63
CA GLY A 202 1.68 -3.75 1.27
C GLY A 202 0.92 -4.93 1.86
N GLY A 203 1.52 -5.53 2.88
CA GLY A 203 0.91 -6.63 3.61
C GLY A 203 1.43 -8.01 3.23
N LEU A 204 2.25 -8.12 2.17
CA LEU A 204 2.94 -9.37 1.85
C LEU A 204 3.63 -9.91 3.10
N GLY A 205 3.18 -11.06 3.58
CA GLY A 205 3.66 -11.65 4.82
C GLY A 205 4.95 -12.44 4.65
N VAL A 206 5.62 -12.64 5.76
CA VAL A 206 6.87 -13.41 5.86
C VAL A 206 6.62 -14.63 6.75
N ASP A 207 7.15 -15.76 6.35
CA ASP A 207 7.12 -16.99 7.12
C ASP A 207 8.33 -17.00 8.07
N TYR A 208 8.16 -16.40 9.26
CA TYR A 208 9.22 -16.31 10.27
C TYR A 208 9.49 -17.61 11.00
N ASP A 209 8.45 -18.42 11.21
CA ASP A 209 8.54 -19.66 11.99
C ASP A 209 8.68 -20.93 11.13
N GLY A 210 8.63 -20.79 9.80
CA GLY A 210 8.80 -21.89 8.86
C GLY A 210 7.61 -22.85 8.78
N THR A 211 6.49 -22.55 9.45
CA THR A 211 5.35 -23.50 9.53
C THR A 211 4.48 -23.50 8.28
N ARG A 212 4.57 -22.48 7.44
CA ARG A 212 3.70 -22.26 6.26
C ARG A 212 2.21 -22.37 6.59
N SER A 213 1.83 -21.84 7.74
CA SER A 213 0.48 -21.97 8.29
C SER A 213 -0.20 -20.60 8.45
N SER A 214 -1.45 -20.51 8.04
CA SER A 214 -2.27 -19.34 8.32
C SER A 214 -2.81 -19.26 9.75
N ASN A 215 -2.52 -20.28 10.57
CA ASN A 215 -2.92 -20.32 11.98
C ASN A 215 -1.86 -19.72 12.90
N SER A 216 -0.66 -19.45 12.38
CA SER A 216 0.41 -18.72 13.07
C SER A 216 0.45 -17.27 12.57
N GLU A 217 0.52 -16.31 13.47
CA GLU A 217 0.76 -14.90 13.13
C GLU A 217 2.18 -14.67 12.57
N GLY A 218 3.10 -15.59 12.86
CA GLY A 218 4.49 -15.57 12.38
C GLY A 218 4.67 -16.25 11.02
N SER A 219 3.59 -16.67 10.34
CA SER A 219 3.69 -17.40 9.09
C SER A 219 2.64 -16.99 8.06
N VAL A 220 2.73 -17.58 6.87
CA VAL A 220 1.80 -17.36 5.75
C VAL A 220 1.49 -18.68 5.05
N ASN A 221 0.29 -18.80 4.49
CA ASN A 221 -0.14 -20.03 3.79
C ASN A 221 0.02 -19.94 2.27
N TYR A 222 0.91 -19.08 1.77
CA TYR A 222 1.12 -18.86 0.33
C TYR A 222 2.59 -18.55 0.03
N SER A 223 2.98 -18.78 -1.20
CA SER A 223 4.27 -18.37 -1.75
C SER A 223 4.19 -17.00 -2.44
N ILE A 224 5.34 -16.39 -2.69
CA ILE A 224 5.43 -15.15 -3.49
C ILE A 224 4.84 -15.40 -4.90
N GLN A 225 5.08 -16.59 -5.48
CA GLN A 225 4.56 -16.93 -6.80
C GLN A 225 3.02 -16.98 -6.82
N GLU A 226 2.39 -17.55 -5.78
CA GLU A 226 0.93 -17.55 -5.65
C GLU A 226 0.38 -16.13 -5.48
N TYR A 227 1.04 -15.31 -4.67
CA TYR A 227 0.67 -13.90 -4.53
C TYR A 227 0.70 -13.15 -5.86
N VAL A 228 1.76 -13.32 -6.65
CA VAL A 228 1.92 -12.68 -7.97
C VAL A 228 0.88 -13.22 -8.94
N ASN A 229 0.70 -14.54 -9.02
CA ASN A 229 -0.25 -15.18 -9.92
C ASN A 229 -1.69 -14.69 -9.65
N ASP A 230 -2.09 -14.65 -8.38
CA ASP A 230 -3.41 -14.21 -7.98
C ASP A 230 -3.64 -12.72 -8.26
N SER A 231 -2.61 -11.90 -8.03
CA SER A 231 -2.69 -10.46 -8.27
C SER A 231 -2.83 -10.16 -9.77
N ILE A 232 -1.99 -10.77 -10.59
CA ILE A 232 -2.00 -10.53 -12.04
C ILE A 232 -3.26 -11.13 -12.67
N SER A 233 -3.58 -12.41 -12.41
CA SER A 233 -4.75 -13.05 -13.04
C SER A 233 -6.04 -12.32 -12.74
N THR A 234 -6.24 -11.87 -11.48
CA THR A 234 -7.46 -11.13 -11.09
C THR A 234 -7.63 -9.83 -11.89
N LEU A 235 -6.55 -9.05 -12.04
CA LEU A 235 -6.60 -7.77 -12.75
C LEU A 235 -6.72 -7.96 -14.26
N VAL A 236 -6.04 -8.95 -14.84
CA VAL A 236 -6.15 -9.31 -16.27
C VAL A 236 -7.57 -9.75 -16.60
N ASP A 237 -8.11 -10.72 -15.85
CA ASP A 237 -9.45 -11.26 -16.09
C ASP A 237 -10.54 -10.19 -16.07
N VAL A 238 -10.45 -9.27 -15.09
CA VAL A 238 -11.42 -8.18 -14.96
C VAL A 238 -11.25 -7.15 -16.07
N SER A 239 -10.02 -6.81 -16.44
CA SER A 239 -9.76 -5.84 -17.50
C SER A 239 -10.20 -6.36 -18.87
N ASP A 240 -9.82 -7.59 -19.21
CA ASP A 240 -10.20 -8.22 -20.47
C ASP A 240 -11.72 -8.38 -20.60
N LYS A 241 -12.39 -8.81 -19.51
CA LYS A 241 -13.86 -8.97 -19.50
C LYS A 241 -14.61 -7.66 -19.75
N ASN A 242 -14.04 -6.53 -19.31
CA ASN A 242 -14.67 -5.22 -19.45
C ASN A 242 -14.11 -4.40 -20.62
N GLY A 243 -13.15 -4.94 -21.38
CA GLY A 243 -12.54 -4.26 -22.52
C GLY A 243 -11.78 -2.98 -22.14
N ILE A 244 -11.20 -2.93 -20.94
CA ILE A 244 -10.41 -1.80 -20.44
C ILE A 244 -8.92 -2.16 -20.41
N PRO A 245 -8.01 -1.17 -20.41
CA PRO A 245 -6.57 -1.43 -20.32
C PRO A 245 -6.20 -2.21 -19.07
N HIS A 246 -5.15 -3.03 -19.14
CA HIS A 246 -4.53 -3.59 -17.93
C HIS A 246 -3.88 -2.47 -17.15
N PRO A 247 -4.10 -2.35 -15.83
CA PRO A 247 -3.45 -1.34 -15.02
C PRO A 247 -1.97 -1.65 -14.82
N ASN A 248 -1.13 -0.63 -14.68
CA ASN A 248 0.17 -0.81 -14.07
C ASN A 248 -0.03 -1.18 -12.60
N ILE A 249 0.68 -2.19 -12.13
CA ILE A 249 0.56 -2.68 -10.75
C ILE A 249 1.66 -2.08 -9.90
N ILE A 250 1.28 -1.52 -8.75
CA ILE A 250 2.21 -1.10 -7.70
C ILE A 250 2.05 -2.02 -6.49
N THR A 251 3.18 -2.44 -5.90
CA THR A 251 3.25 -3.17 -4.63
C THR A 251 4.10 -2.39 -3.65
N GLU A 252 3.63 -2.25 -2.39
CA GLU A 252 4.35 -1.54 -1.32
C GLU A 252 4.92 -2.52 -0.27
N SER A 253 5.70 -3.49 -0.71
CA SER A 253 6.19 -4.59 0.13
C SER A 253 7.46 -4.23 0.90
N GLY A 254 7.32 -3.62 2.07
CA GLY A 254 8.46 -3.28 2.92
C GLY A 254 8.99 -4.45 3.74
N ARG A 255 8.13 -5.11 4.53
CA ARG A 255 8.47 -6.24 5.39
C ARG A 255 9.18 -7.37 4.62
N ALA A 256 8.64 -7.77 3.50
CA ALA A 256 9.18 -8.86 2.70
C ALA A 256 10.59 -8.58 2.16
N LEU A 257 10.97 -7.31 1.95
CA LEU A 257 12.29 -6.92 1.49
C LEU A 257 13.34 -6.88 2.61
N THR A 258 12.95 -6.56 3.85
CA THR A 258 13.91 -6.29 4.92
C THR A 258 13.82 -7.23 6.13
N ALA A 259 12.86 -8.13 6.18
CA ALA A 259 12.65 -9.00 7.34
C ALA A 259 13.87 -9.88 7.69
N HIS A 260 14.62 -10.28 6.69
CA HIS A 260 15.76 -11.20 6.86
C HIS A 260 17.13 -10.52 6.96
N HIS A 261 17.19 -9.17 7.06
CA HIS A 261 18.46 -8.45 7.10
C HIS A 261 19.19 -8.59 8.43
N SER A 262 18.49 -8.93 9.52
CA SER A 262 19.06 -9.13 10.85
C SER A 262 18.28 -10.16 11.67
N VAL A 263 18.96 -10.79 12.61
CA VAL A 263 18.39 -11.77 13.56
C VAL A 263 18.84 -11.37 14.95
N LEU A 264 17.89 -11.33 15.90
CA LEU A 264 18.19 -11.19 17.33
C LEU A 264 18.22 -12.58 17.98
N ILE A 265 19.34 -12.92 18.58
CA ILE A 265 19.49 -14.16 19.35
C ILE A 265 19.66 -13.76 20.81
N PHE A 266 18.86 -14.35 21.70
CA PHE A 266 18.93 -14.12 23.14
C PHE A 266 18.61 -15.41 23.92
N GLU A 267 19.12 -15.47 25.13
CA GLU A 267 18.84 -16.55 26.08
C GLU A 267 17.65 -16.20 26.95
N VAL A 268 16.76 -17.17 27.20
CA VAL A 268 15.65 -17.00 28.14
C VAL A 268 16.21 -17.18 29.56
N LEU A 269 16.26 -16.11 30.34
CA LEU A 269 16.81 -16.11 31.69
C LEU A 269 15.79 -16.61 32.72
N GLU A 270 14.52 -16.29 32.53
CA GLU A 270 13.44 -16.61 33.47
C GLU A 270 12.08 -16.64 32.78
N THR A 271 11.20 -17.48 33.25
CA THR A 271 9.79 -17.55 32.82
C THR A 271 8.89 -17.35 34.03
N ALA A 272 7.86 -16.49 33.89
CA ALA A 272 6.81 -16.41 34.90
C ALA A 272 5.82 -17.56 34.71
N THR A 273 5.72 -18.42 35.69
CA THR A 273 4.72 -19.50 35.74
C THR A 273 3.59 -19.07 36.67
N LEU A 274 2.36 -19.39 36.28
CA LEU A 274 1.24 -19.30 37.20
C LEU A 274 1.44 -20.36 38.31
N PRO A 275 1.05 -20.05 39.57
CA PRO A 275 1.05 -21.09 40.62
C PRO A 275 0.27 -22.32 40.14
N GLU A 276 0.89 -23.50 40.27
CA GLU A 276 0.12 -24.73 40.08
C GLU A 276 -0.96 -24.76 41.16
N TRP A 277 -2.21 -24.88 40.72
CA TRP A 277 -3.28 -25.16 41.65
C TRP A 277 -3.11 -26.62 42.12
N ASP A 278 -3.01 -26.76 43.43
CA ASP A 278 -3.02 -28.10 44.06
C ASP A 278 -4.48 -28.59 44.01
N ASP A 279 -4.79 -29.46 43.06
CA ASP A 279 -6.15 -30.00 42.86
C ASP A 279 -6.61 -30.87 44.06
N GLU A 280 -5.78 -30.96 45.11
CA GLU A 280 -6.07 -31.75 46.34
C GLU A 280 -6.68 -30.93 47.50
N GLU A 281 -6.83 -29.64 47.41
CA GLU A 281 -7.64 -28.86 48.38
C GLU A 281 -9.14 -29.06 48.07
N GLU A 282 -9.72 -30.12 48.63
CA GLU A 282 -11.18 -30.25 48.74
C GLU A 282 -11.75 -29.02 49.46
N ILE A 283 -12.48 -28.18 48.74
CA ILE A 283 -13.28 -27.12 49.33
C ILE A 283 -14.39 -27.82 50.15
N ALA A 284 -14.23 -27.86 51.47
CA ALA A 284 -15.27 -28.33 52.35
C ALA A 284 -16.52 -27.41 52.17
N PRO A 285 -17.71 -27.96 51.90
CA PRO A 285 -18.92 -27.14 51.83
C PRO A 285 -19.30 -26.64 53.24
N ASP A 286 -19.59 -25.33 53.35
CA ASP A 286 -20.15 -24.70 54.53
C ASP A 286 -21.56 -25.24 54.86
#